data_95141f92a73ee40d806e82f4be993e8a
#
_entry.id   95141f92a73ee40d806e82f4be993e8a
#
_cell.length_a   1.000
_cell.length_b   1.000
_cell.length_c   1.000
_cell.angle_alpha   90.00
_cell.angle_beta   90.00
_cell.angle_gamma   90.00
#
_symmetry.space_group_name_H-M   'P 1'
#
loop_
_entity.id
_entity.type
_entity.pdbx_description
1 polymer ?
#
loop_
_entity_poly.entity_id
_entity_poly.type
_entity_poly.pdbx_seq_one_letter_code
_entity_poly.pdbx_strand_id
1 'polypeptide(L)'
;MSILRKALTTAALATALMANAAAAENMKIALVVKALGIGFFEAAAKGAEEAAKELGDVEIIYTGPTDTTAEGQIEVINALIAQGVNAIAVSANDKDALVPALKKAMDRGITVISWDSGVAAEGRQMHLNPSSNALIGNTIIKLAADHMEGGGDVAILSASATATNQNIWIEEAKKVLPNYPGVNLVATVYGDDLSDKSYREAQGLMQTYPNLKAIIAPTTVGILAASQAVTDAGKIGQVNVTGL
;
A
#
# COMPACT_ATOMS: atom_id res chain seq x y z
N MET A 1 -53.80 44.89 -23.59
CA MET A 1 -53.62 43.62 -22.82
C MET A 1 -52.61 42.64 -23.43
N SER A 2 -51.86 42.92 -24.52
CA SER A 2 -50.95 41.95 -25.16
C SER A 2 -49.47 42.08 -24.77
N ILE A 3 -49.04 43.27 -24.29
CA ILE A 3 -47.63 43.51 -23.98
C ILE A 3 -47.25 42.96 -22.60
N LEU A 4 -48.17 42.95 -21.61
CA LEU A 4 -47.92 42.47 -20.27
C LEU A 4 -47.81 40.91 -20.22
N ARG A 5 -48.47 40.18 -21.11
CA ARG A 5 -48.39 38.71 -21.19
C ARG A 5 -47.09 38.22 -21.79
N LYS A 6 -46.48 38.99 -22.72
CA LYS A 6 -45.18 38.62 -23.32
C LYS A 6 -44.00 38.85 -22.41
N ALA A 7 -44.08 39.83 -21.50
CA ALA A 7 -43.03 40.09 -20.49
C ALA A 7 -42.97 39.02 -19.39
N LEU A 8 -44.11 38.43 -19.00
CA LEU A 8 -44.16 37.37 -17.99
C LEU A 8 -43.67 36.01 -18.50
N THR A 9 -43.87 35.73 -19.78
CA THR A 9 -43.36 34.43 -20.34
C THR A 9 -41.84 34.44 -20.55
N THR A 10 -41.22 35.59 -20.84
CA THR A 10 -39.76 35.70 -21.00
C THR A 10 -39.04 35.66 -19.67
N ALA A 11 -39.61 36.17 -18.59
CA ALA A 11 -39.02 36.10 -17.25
C ALA A 11 -39.09 34.68 -16.67
N ALA A 12 -40.11 33.88 -16.95
CA ALA A 12 -40.26 32.52 -16.49
C ALA A 12 -39.30 31.53 -17.21
N LEU A 13 -38.94 31.81 -18.49
CA LEU A 13 -37.94 30.99 -19.21
C LEU A 13 -36.50 31.28 -18.77
N ALA A 14 -36.18 32.54 -18.36
CA ALA A 14 -34.86 32.92 -17.92
C ALA A 14 -34.53 32.33 -16.53
N THR A 15 -35.55 32.21 -15.66
CA THR A 15 -35.38 31.58 -14.31
C THR A 15 -35.24 30.06 -14.39
N ALA A 16 -35.79 29.40 -15.42
CA ALA A 16 -35.64 27.95 -15.60
C ALA A 16 -34.26 27.53 -16.12
N LEU A 17 -33.55 28.44 -16.80
CA LEU A 17 -32.18 28.19 -17.28
C LEU A 17 -31.07 28.42 -16.24
N MET A 18 -31.35 29.11 -15.14
CA MET A 18 -30.38 29.31 -14.05
C MET A 18 -30.44 28.25 -12.96
N ALA A 19 -31.36 27.31 -12.99
CA ALA A 19 -31.55 26.31 -11.94
C ALA A 19 -30.71 25.03 -12.12
N ASN A 20 -29.84 24.95 -13.15
CA ASN A 20 -29.04 23.76 -13.41
C ASN A 20 -27.52 23.97 -13.42
N ALA A 21 -27.04 24.99 -12.74
CA ALA A 21 -25.65 24.96 -12.26
C ALA A 21 -25.64 24.24 -10.89
N ALA A 22 -26.08 22.98 -10.85
CA ALA A 22 -25.62 22.10 -9.80
C ALA A 22 -24.11 22.10 -9.91
N ALA A 23 -23.42 22.70 -8.93
CA ALA A 23 -21.98 22.53 -8.82
C ALA A 23 -21.72 21.02 -8.91
N ALA A 24 -20.95 20.59 -9.90
CA ALA A 24 -20.56 19.22 -10.01
C ALA A 24 -19.91 18.86 -8.66
N GLU A 25 -20.53 17.95 -7.91
CA GLU A 25 -19.91 17.46 -6.67
C GLU A 25 -18.55 16.87 -7.05
N ASN A 26 -17.51 17.26 -6.32
CA ASN A 26 -16.18 16.70 -6.53
C ASN A 26 -16.23 15.17 -6.43
N MET A 27 -15.53 14.52 -7.35
CA MET A 27 -15.38 13.07 -7.32
C MET A 27 -14.60 12.67 -6.06
N LYS A 28 -15.21 11.92 -5.15
CA LYS A 28 -14.59 11.44 -3.91
C LYS A 28 -13.86 10.12 -4.16
N ILE A 29 -12.55 10.15 -4.07
CA ILE A 29 -11.69 8.98 -4.22
C ILE A 29 -11.06 8.64 -2.87
N ALA A 30 -11.38 7.49 -2.31
CA ALA A 30 -10.77 7.01 -1.08
C ALA A 30 -9.46 6.28 -1.38
N LEU A 31 -8.35 6.77 -0.83
CA LEU A 31 -7.06 6.11 -0.82
C LEU A 31 -6.95 5.32 0.47
N VAL A 32 -7.25 4.02 0.39
CA VAL A 32 -7.24 3.10 1.54
C VAL A 32 -5.89 2.41 1.63
N VAL A 33 -5.20 2.65 2.74
CA VAL A 33 -3.86 2.12 3.00
C VAL A 33 -3.87 0.95 3.99
N LYS A 34 -2.77 0.22 4.10
CA LYS A 34 -2.66 -0.94 5.02
C LYS A 34 -2.79 -0.52 6.48
N ALA A 35 -2.12 0.57 6.86
CA ALA A 35 -2.27 1.25 8.13
C ALA A 35 -1.85 2.70 8.00
N LEU A 36 -2.43 3.57 8.83
CA LEU A 36 -2.03 4.98 8.92
C LEU A 36 -0.67 5.13 9.62
N GLY A 37 0.03 6.23 9.33
CA GLY A 37 1.31 6.57 9.96
C GLY A 37 2.54 5.86 9.35
N ILE A 38 2.39 5.14 8.24
CA ILE A 38 3.51 4.52 7.51
C ILE A 38 4.00 5.49 6.44
N GLY A 39 5.28 5.86 6.48
CA GLY A 39 5.87 6.90 5.64
C GLY A 39 5.68 6.69 4.12
N PHE A 40 5.70 5.44 3.65
CA PHE A 40 5.38 5.11 2.25
C PHE A 40 3.96 5.57 1.86
N PHE A 41 2.97 5.31 2.70
CA PHE A 41 1.58 5.68 2.42
C PHE A 41 1.33 7.18 2.58
N GLU A 42 2.04 7.84 3.49
CA GLU A 42 2.00 9.30 3.63
C GLU A 42 2.56 10.00 2.37
N ALA A 43 3.61 9.45 1.78
CA ALA A 43 4.15 9.95 0.52
C ALA A 43 3.17 9.72 -0.65
N ALA A 44 2.53 8.54 -0.71
CA ALA A 44 1.52 8.25 -1.73
C ALA A 44 0.29 9.18 -1.61
N ALA A 45 -0.15 9.48 -0.38
CA ALA A 45 -1.25 10.41 -0.12
C ALA A 45 -0.94 11.80 -0.65
N LYS A 46 0.28 12.32 -0.42
CA LYS A 46 0.70 13.62 -0.97
C LYS A 46 0.65 13.64 -2.51
N GLY A 47 1.14 12.56 -3.15
CA GLY A 47 1.05 12.45 -4.61
C GLY A 47 -0.39 12.41 -5.12
N ALA A 48 -1.29 11.72 -4.42
CA ALA A 48 -2.71 11.70 -4.77
C ALA A 48 -3.36 13.09 -4.61
N GLU A 49 -3.03 13.83 -3.54
CA GLU A 49 -3.50 15.21 -3.32
C GLU A 49 -2.99 16.18 -4.40
N GLU A 50 -1.73 16.03 -4.84
CA GLU A 50 -1.17 16.82 -5.94
C GLU A 50 -1.92 16.54 -7.25
N ALA A 51 -2.15 15.27 -7.59
CA ALA A 51 -2.93 14.89 -8.75
C ALA A 51 -4.39 15.41 -8.69
N ALA A 52 -5.02 15.38 -7.52
CA ALA A 52 -6.36 15.94 -7.32
C ALA A 52 -6.40 17.46 -7.56
N LYS A 53 -5.38 18.20 -7.15
CA LYS A 53 -5.26 19.65 -7.43
C LYS A 53 -5.11 19.94 -8.91
N GLU A 54 -4.37 19.10 -9.65
CA GLU A 54 -4.23 19.24 -11.09
C GLU A 54 -5.53 18.95 -11.83
N LEU A 55 -6.31 17.96 -11.36
CA LEU A 55 -7.61 17.59 -11.94
C LEU A 55 -8.71 18.60 -11.61
N GLY A 56 -8.69 19.21 -10.44
CA GLY A 56 -9.55 20.30 -10.02
C GLY A 56 -10.94 19.91 -9.49
N ASP A 57 -11.45 18.73 -9.86
CA ASP A 57 -12.78 18.22 -9.51
C ASP A 57 -12.72 16.90 -8.70
N VAL A 58 -11.59 16.64 -8.05
CA VAL A 58 -11.34 15.43 -7.24
C VAL A 58 -11.05 15.79 -5.80
N GLU A 59 -11.66 15.06 -4.88
CA GLU A 59 -11.37 15.04 -3.44
C GLU A 59 -10.75 13.72 -3.05
N ILE A 60 -9.56 13.73 -2.43
CA ILE A 60 -8.91 12.54 -1.89
C ILE A 60 -9.30 12.36 -0.43
N ILE A 61 -9.79 11.17 -0.10
CA ILE A 61 -10.04 10.73 1.27
C ILE A 61 -8.92 9.74 1.63
N TYR A 62 -7.84 10.24 2.24
CA TYR A 62 -6.78 9.39 2.77
C TYR A 62 -7.24 8.71 4.06
N THR A 63 -7.27 7.39 4.09
CA THR A 63 -7.78 6.62 5.23
C THR A 63 -7.21 5.22 5.28
N GLY A 64 -7.33 4.59 6.43
CA GLY A 64 -6.91 3.22 6.70
C GLY A 64 -7.11 2.87 8.17
N PRO A 65 -6.91 1.61 8.55
CA PRO A 65 -6.88 1.21 9.95
C PRO A 65 -5.61 1.73 10.66
N THR A 66 -5.56 1.58 11.96
CA THR A 66 -4.36 1.87 12.77
C THR A 66 -3.41 0.70 12.88
N ASP A 67 -3.84 -0.48 12.49
CA ASP A 67 -3.07 -1.72 12.44
C ASP A 67 -3.18 -2.38 11.05
N THR A 68 -2.29 -3.32 10.75
CA THR A 68 -2.22 -4.00 9.46
C THR A 68 -3.10 -5.24 9.40
N THR A 69 -4.38 -5.11 9.79
CA THR A 69 -5.36 -6.20 9.78
C THR A 69 -6.35 -6.09 8.62
N ALA A 70 -6.80 -7.23 8.11
CA ALA A 70 -7.85 -7.26 7.09
C ALA A 70 -9.20 -6.77 7.65
N GLU A 71 -9.49 -7.10 8.90
CA GLU A 71 -10.71 -6.70 9.60
C GLU A 71 -10.81 -5.18 9.70
N GLY A 72 -9.74 -4.51 10.12
CA GLY A 72 -9.69 -3.04 10.18
C GLY A 72 -9.91 -2.40 8.82
N GLN A 73 -9.33 -2.96 7.74
CA GLN A 73 -9.60 -2.46 6.38
C GLN A 73 -11.04 -2.71 5.94
N ILE A 74 -11.65 -3.84 6.27
CA ILE A 74 -13.06 -4.15 5.96
C ILE A 74 -13.99 -3.13 6.62
N GLU A 75 -13.74 -2.74 7.87
CA GLU A 75 -14.51 -1.71 8.57
C GLU A 75 -14.40 -0.35 7.85
N VAL A 76 -13.19 0.07 7.47
CA VAL A 76 -12.96 1.29 6.69
C VAL A 76 -13.70 1.24 5.35
N ILE A 77 -13.59 0.14 4.59
CA ILE A 77 -14.27 -0.03 3.30
C ILE A 77 -15.78 0.05 3.46
N ASN A 78 -16.36 -0.59 4.48
CA ASN A 78 -17.80 -0.52 4.75
C ASN A 78 -18.26 0.91 5.09
N ALA A 79 -17.47 1.68 5.84
CA ALA A 79 -17.75 3.08 6.13
C ALA A 79 -17.73 3.94 4.85
N LEU A 80 -16.77 3.73 3.95
CA LEU A 80 -16.68 4.42 2.66
C LEU A 80 -17.86 4.09 1.73
N ILE A 81 -18.29 2.82 1.72
CA ILE A 81 -19.49 2.40 0.99
C ILE A 81 -20.74 3.14 1.52
N ALA A 82 -20.85 3.31 2.85
CA ALA A 82 -21.95 4.05 3.46
C ALA A 82 -21.91 5.55 3.16
N GLN A 83 -20.71 6.13 3.03
CA GLN A 83 -20.49 7.53 2.63
C GLN A 83 -20.76 7.78 1.15
N GLY A 84 -20.87 6.75 0.32
CA GLY A 84 -21.13 6.88 -1.11
C GLY A 84 -19.98 7.52 -1.89
N VAL A 85 -18.73 7.12 -1.60
CA VAL A 85 -17.57 7.56 -2.38
C VAL A 85 -17.66 7.05 -3.82
N ASN A 86 -17.02 7.75 -4.76
CA ASN A 86 -17.06 7.40 -6.18
C ASN A 86 -16.06 6.29 -6.52
N ALA A 87 -14.92 6.26 -5.83
CA ALA A 87 -13.90 5.25 -6.03
C ALA A 87 -13.16 4.89 -4.75
N ILE A 88 -12.65 3.66 -4.70
CA ILE A 88 -11.77 3.13 -3.66
C ILE A 88 -10.50 2.63 -4.34
N ALA A 89 -9.36 3.20 -3.96
CA ALA A 89 -8.03 2.72 -4.32
C ALA A 89 -7.40 2.09 -3.07
N VAL A 90 -7.25 0.76 -3.04
CA VAL A 90 -6.84 0.01 -1.84
C VAL A 90 -5.48 -0.66 -2.01
N SER A 91 -4.59 -0.50 -1.02
CA SER A 91 -3.43 -1.36 -0.80
C SER A 91 -3.80 -2.38 0.28
N ALA A 92 -3.89 -3.65 -0.09
CA ALA A 92 -4.54 -4.68 0.71
C ALA A 92 -3.63 -5.30 1.80
N ASN A 93 -4.15 -5.50 3.00
CA ASN A 93 -3.53 -6.33 4.03
C ASN A 93 -3.67 -7.82 3.74
N ASP A 94 -4.78 -8.22 3.10
CA ASP A 94 -5.05 -9.59 2.67
C ASP A 94 -5.78 -9.59 1.33
N LYS A 95 -5.30 -10.39 0.38
CA LYS A 95 -5.82 -10.37 -1.00
C LYS A 95 -7.24 -10.95 -1.12
N ASP A 96 -7.59 -11.92 -0.29
CA ASP A 96 -8.82 -12.69 -0.37
C ASP A 96 -9.87 -12.16 0.62
N ALA A 97 -9.47 -11.82 1.85
CA ALA A 97 -10.39 -11.38 2.90
C ALA A 97 -11.14 -10.09 2.55
N LEU A 98 -10.54 -9.19 1.74
CA LEU A 98 -11.18 -7.93 1.33
C LEU A 98 -12.20 -8.10 0.20
N VAL A 99 -12.16 -9.22 -0.54
CA VAL A 99 -13.01 -9.43 -1.73
C VAL A 99 -14.50 -9.21 -1.47
N PRO A 100 -15.12 -9.78 -0.41
CA PRO A 100 -16.54 -9.60 -0.20
C PRO A 100 -16.95 -8.13 0.00
N ALA A 101 -16.18 -7.35 0.76
CA ALA A 101 -16.47 -5.94 1.00
C ALA A 101 -16.27 -5.10 -0.27
N LEU A 102 -15.24 -5.37 -1.06
CA LEU A 102 -14.97 -4.66 -2.31
C LEU A 102 -15.96 -5.02 -3.42
N LYS A 103 -16.44 -6.28 -3.50
CA LYS A 103 -17.55 -6.64 -4.38
C LYS A 103 -18.82 -5.87 -4.03
N LYS A 104 -19.14 -5.77 -2.73
CA LYS A 104 -20.27 -4.95 -2.27
C LYS A 104 -20.12 -3.47 -2.66
N ALA A 105 -18.89 -2.92 -2.69
CA ALA A 105 -18.65 -1.57 -3.20
C ALA A 105 -18.94 -1.48 -4.70
N MET A 106 -18.39 -2.41 -5.49
CA MET A 106 -18.63 -2.47 -6.95
C MET A 106 -20.10 -2.66 -7.31
N ASP A 107 -20.83 -3.50 -6.57
CA ASP A 107 -22.28 -3.72 -6.75
C ASP A 107 -23.11 -2.43 -6.50
N ARG A 108 -22.56 -1.46 -5.79
CA ARG A 108 -23.12 -0.12 -5.58
C ARG A 108 -22.63 0.93 -6.56
N GLY A 109 -21.88 0.53 -7.58
CA GLY A 109 -21.36 1.42 -8.60
C GLY A 109 -20.07 2.17 -8.20
N ILE A 110 -19.45 1.82 -7.08
CA ILE A 110 -18.17 2.38 -6.66
C ILE A 110 -17.06 1.74 -7.49
N THR A 111 -16.21 2.55 -8.11
CA THR A 111 -15.02 2.06 -8.81
C THR A 111 -14.00 1.54 -7.80
N VAL A 112 -13.51 0.31 -7.99
CA VAL A 112 -12.50 -0.30 -7.11
C VAL A 112 -11.25 -0.63 -7.88
N ILE A 113 -10.13 -0.07 -7.45
CA ILE A 113 -8.79 -0.45 -7.90
C ILE A 113 -7.95 -0.88 -6.71
N SER A 114 -7.00 -1.78 -6.94
CA SER A 114 -5.92 -2.03 -5.97
C SER A 114 -4.60 -1.47 -6.49
N TRP A 115 -3.73 -1.11 -5.58
CA TRP A 115 -2.39 -0.59 -5.89
C TRP A 115 -1.40 -1.12 -4.86
N ASP A 116 -0.10 -1.10 -5.13
CA ASP A 116 0.95 -1.62 -4.25
C ASP A 116 0.69 -3.09 -3.86
N SER A 117 -0.10 -3.35 -2.84
CA SER A 117 -0.51 -4.69 -2.41
C SER A 117 -1.88 -5.05 -2.99
N GLY A 118 -1.91 -6.08 -3.85
CA GLY A 118 -3.07 -6.42 -4.65
C GLY A 118 -4.18 -7.14 -3.88
N VAL A 119 -5.42 -6.91 -4.33
CA VAL A 119 -6.59 -7.74 -4.02
C VAL A 119 -6.74 -8.80 -5.11
N ALA A 120 -7.35 -9.94 -4.83
CA ALA A 120 -7.74 -10.93 -5.84
C ALA A 120 -8.60 -10.30 -6.95
N ALA A 121 -8.50 -10.85 -8.16
CA ALA A 121 -9.04 -10.20 -9.37
C ALA A 121 -10.55 -9.90 -9.30
N GLU A 122 -11.31 -10.75 -8.63
CA GLU A 122 -12.76 -10.59 -8.44
C GLU A 122 -13.14 -9.46 -7.49
N GLY A 123 -12.21 -8.95 -6.70
CA GLY A 123 -12.41 -7.82 -5.76
C GLY A 123 -12.00 -6.46 -6.30
N ARG A 124 -11.61 -6.36 -7.58
CA ARG A 124 -11.11 -5.11 -8.20
C ARG A 124 -11.36 -5.07 -9.69
N GLN A 125 -11.37 -3.88 -10.26
CA GLN A 125 -11.42 -3.68 -11.72
C GLN A 125 -10.01 -3.59 -12.34
N MET A 126 -9.05 -3.05 -11.59
CA MET A 126 -7.66 -2.86 -12.04
C MET A 126 -6.69 -2.98 -10.87
N HIS A 127 -5.43 -3.32 -11.17
CA HIS A 127 -4.33 -3.27 -10.21
C HIS A 127 -3.19 -2.43 -10.77
N LEU A 128 -2.71 -1.49 -9.99
CA LEU A 128 -1.53 -0.68 -10.29
C LEU A 128 -0.33 -1.22 -9.49
N ASN A 129 0.59 -1.84 -10.19
CA ASN A 129 1.91 -2.19 -9.63
C ASN A 129 2.84 -0.99 -9.73
N PRO A 130 3.54 -0.61 -8.65
CA PRO A 130 4.54 0.46 -8.71
C PRO A 130 5.78 0.05 -9.51
N SER A 131 6.09 -1.25 -9.58
CA SER A 131 7.23 -1.81 -10.32
C SER A 131 6.98 -3.28 -10.67
N SER A 132 7.91 -3.90 -11.42
CA SER A 132 7.87 -5.32 -11.71
C SER A 132 8.19 -6.16 -10.46
N ASN A 133 7.31 -7.08 -10.09
CA ASN A 133 7.53 -7.99 -8.96
C ASN A 133 8.83 -8.81 -9.13
N ALA A 134 9.11 -9.30 -10.34
CA ALA A 134 10.34 -10.02 -10.64
C ALA A 134 11.59 -9.15 -10.47
N LEU A 135 11.52 -7.87 -10.88
CA LEU A 135 12.61 -6.93 -10.69
C LEU A 135 12.84 -6.67 -9.19
N ILE A 136 11.79 -6.45 -8.42
CA ILE A 136 11.89 -6.25 -6.97
C ILE A 136 12.50 -7.49 -6.31
N GLY A 137 11.97 -8.69 -6.57
CA GLY A 137 12.49 -9.94 -6.01
C GLY A 137 13.98 -10.17 -6.33
N ASN A 138 14.41 -9.89 -7.57
CA ASN A 138 15.82 -9.98 -7.91
C ASN A 138 16.66 -8.89 -7.21
N THR A 139 16.16 -7.66 -7.15
CA THR A 139 16.91 -6.51 -6.60
C THR A 139 17.17 -6.68 -5.10
N ILE A 140 16.22 -7.17 -4.31
CA ILE A 140 16.43 -7.36 -2.87
C ILE A 140 17.50 -8.41 -2.57
N ILE A 141 17.61 -9.49 -3.37
CA ILE A 141 18.69 -10.47 -3.25
C ILE A 141 20.01 -9.89 -3.74
N LYS A 142 19.98 -9.20 -4.88
CA LYS A 142 21.18 -8.53 -5.42
C LYS A 142 21.80 -7.55 -4.44
N LEU A 143 21.00 -6.69 -3.83
CA LEU A 143 21.48 -5.71 -2.83
C LEU A 143 22.16 -6.41 -1.65
N ALA A 144 21.60 -7.50 -1.15
CA ALA A 144 22.25 -8.26 -0.10
C ALA A 144 23.57 -8.88 -0.58
N ALA A 145 23.58 -9.48 -1.77
CA ALA A 145 24.79 -10.09 -2.35
C ALA A 145 25.92 -9.08 -2.58
N ASP A 146 25.59 -7.89 -3.11
CA ASP A 146 26.55 -6.83 -3.42
C ASP A 146 27.24 -6.27 -2.14
N HIS A 147 26.62 -6.41 -0.97
CA HIS A 147 27.13 -5.91 0.31
C HIS A 147 27.70 -7.01 1.22
N MET A 148 27.80 -8.24 0.73
CA MET A 148 28.37 -9.37 1.48
C MET A 148 29.60 -9.91 0.77
N GLU A 149 30.80 -9.45 1.13
CA GLU A 149 32.05 -10.02 0.63
C GLU A 149 32.14 -11.52 1.02
N GLY A 150 32.27 -12.38 0.00
CA GLY A 150 32.37 -13.83 0.20
C GLY A 150 31.06 -14.55 0.49
N GLY A 151 29.93 -13.83 0.46
CA GLY A 151 28.62 -14.38 0.74
C GLY A 151 28.31 -14.59 2.23
N GLY A 152 27.21 -15.25 2.53
CA GLY A 152 26.80 -15.57 3.90
C GLY A 152 25.31 -15.79 4.10
N ASP A 153 24.94 -15.96 5.36
CA ASP A 153 23.56 -16.14 5.79
C ASP A 153 22.78 -14.83 5.69
N VAL A 154 21.60 -14.87 5.09
CA VAL A 154 20.66 -13.75 5.03
C VAL A 154 19.30 -14.17 5.57
N ALA A 155 18.58 -13.22 6.14
CA ALA A 155 17.19 -13.42 6.53
C ALA A 155 16.31 -12.32 5.94
N ILE A 156 15.03 -12.63 5.70
CA ILE A 156 14.03 -11.64 5.28
C ILE A 156 13.19 -11.26 6.48
N LEU A 157 13.06 -9.96 6.73
CA LEU A 157 12.11 -9.37 7.67
C LEU A 157 10.99 -8.72 6.87
N SER A 158 9.89 -9.43 6.72
CA SER A 158 8.73 -9.03 5.93
C SER A 158 7.71 -8.24 6.78
N ALA A 159 6.68 -7.69 6.11
CA ALA A 159 5.50 -7.11 6.73
C ALA A 159 4.63 -8.21 7.39
N SER A 160 3.33 -8.25 7.16
CA SER A 160 2.49 -9.35 7.65
C SER A 160 2.59 -10.61 6.78
N ALA A 161 2.25 -11.75 7.36
CA ALA A 161 2.25 -13.03 6.64
C ALA A 161 1.21 -13.08 5.49
N THR A 162 0.21 -12.20 5.51
CA THR A 162 -0.84 -12.07 4.48
C THR A 162 -0.57 -10.97 3.45
N ALA A 163 0.48 -10.15 3.64
CA ALA A 163 0.81 -9.05 2.74
C ALA A 163 1.12 -9.54 1.32
N THR A 164 0.19 -9.30 0.40
CA THR A 164 0.22 -9.87 -0.97
C THR A 164 1.48 -9.49 -1.74
N ASN A 165 1.85 -8.20 -1.76
CA ASN A 165 3.04 -7.72 -2.45
C ASN A 165 4.32 -8.35 -1.89
N GLN A 166 4.49 -8.36 -0.57
CA GLN A 166 5.65 -8.93 0.12
C GLN A 166 5.82 -10.42 -0.21
N ASN A 167 4.73 -11.18 -0.14
CA ASN A 167 4.76 -12.61 -0.45
C ASN A 167 5.17 -12.87 -1.91
N ILE A 168 4.66 -12.08 -2.86
CA ILE A 168 5.06 -12.19 -4.27
C ILE A 168 6.55 -11.86 -4.44
N TRP A 169 7.05 -10.79 -3.81
CA TRP A 169 8.47 -10.43 -3.91
C TRP A 169 9.39 -11.48 -3.29
N ILE A 170 8.98 -12.09 -2.18
CA ILE A 170 9.72 -13.19 -1.54
C ILE A 170 9.77 -14.42 -2.47
N GLU A 171 8.66 -14.76 -3.11
CA GLU A 171 8.66 -15.88 -4.07
C GLU A 171 9.52 -15.58 -5.31
N GLU A 172 9.48 -14.35 -5.84
CA GLU A 172 10.37 -13.94 -6.93
C GLU A 172 11.85 -13.94 -6.48
N ALA A 173 12.13 -13.51 -5.26
CA ALA A 173 13.46 -13.57 -4.68
C ALA A 173 13.99 -15.01 -4.58
N LYS A 174 13.17 -15.94 -4.11
CA LYS A 174 13.54 -17.39 -4.04
C LYS A 174 13.87 -17.97 -5.41
N LYS A 175 13.17 -17.56 -6.47
CA LYS A 175 13.43 -18.03 -7.84
C LYS A 175 14.82 -17.64 -8.34
N VAL A 176 15.35 -16.50 -7.90
CA VAL A 176 16.64 -15.99 -8.36
C VAL A 176 17.80 -16.36 -7.46
N LEU A 177 17.57 -16.92 -6.27
CA LEU A 177 18.63 -17.38 -5.36
C LEU A 177 19.70 -18.26 -6.03
N PRO A 178 19.36 -19.18 -6.96
CA PRO A 178 20.38 -19.97 -7.66
C PRO A 178 21.39 -19.14 -8.46
N ASN A 179 21.05 -17.89 -8.82
CA ASN A 179 21.94 -16.96 -9.52
C ASN A 179 22.91 -16.26 -8.54
N TYR A 180 22.71 -16.42 -7.23
CA TYR A 180 23.51 -15.81 -6.16
C TYR A 180 24.02 -16.89 -5.20
N PRO A 181 24.93 -17.77 -5.63
CA PRO A 181 25.34 -18.96 -4.88
C PRO A 181 26.02 -18.63 -3.53
N GLY A 182 26.45 -17.38 -3.33
CA GLY A 182 26.96 -16.91 -2.04
C GLY A 182 25.88 -16.49 -1.04
N VAL A 183 24.61 -16.41 -1.45
CA VAL A 183 23.50 -15.99 -0.61
C VAL A 183 22.77 -17.20 -0.04
N ASN A 184 22.83 -17.40 1.28
CA ASN A 184 22.12 -18.47 1.98
C ASN A 184 20.93 -17.89 2.75
N LEU A 185 19.71 -18.02 2.18
CA LEU A 185 18.48 -17.56 2.86
C LEU A 185 18.11 -18.54 3.99
N VAL A 186 18.34 -18.12 5.24
CA VAL A 186 18.15 -18.97 6.42
C VAL A 186 16.78 -18.82 7.08
N ALA A 187 16.12 -17.66 6.94
CA ALA A 187 14.82 -17.42 7.58
C ALA A 187 14.01 -16.33 6.84
N THR A 188 12.70 -16.39 7.05
CA THR A 188 11.77 -15.27 6.80
C THR A 188 10.94 -15.07 8.07
N VAL A 189 10.93 -13.85 8.61
CA VAL A 189 10.16 -13.45 9.78
C VAL A 189 9.25 -12.28 9.44
N TYR A 190 8.24 -12.00 10.28
CA TYR A 190 7.18 -11.05 9.99
C TYR A 190 7.03 -10.03 11.11
N GLY A 191 7.29 -8.77 10.79
CA GLY A 191 7.20 -7.65 11.71
C GLY A 191 5.83 -6.96 11.74
N ASP A 192 4.88 -7.38 10.89
CA ASP A 192 3.51 -6.85 10.74
C ASP A 192 3.46 -5.33 10.48
N ASP A 193 4.53 -4.76 9.90
CA ASP A 193 4.74 -3.31 9.77
C ASP A 193 4.57 -2.54 11.10
N LEU A 194 4.86 -3.21 12.23
CA LEU A 194 4.92 -2.64 13.56
C LEU A 194 6.39 -2.47 13.97
N SER A 195 6.79 -1.26 14.34
CA SER A 195 8.18 -0.93 14.66
C SER A 195 8.75 -1.83 15.77
N ASP A 196 8.02 -1.97 16.88
CA ASP A 196 8.46 -2.77 18.02
C ASP A 196 8.58 -4.26 17.70
N LYS A 197 7.65 -4.80 16.91
CA LYS A 197 7.70 -6.20 16.49
C LYS A 197 8.84 -6.41 15.52
N SER A 198 8.99 -5.58 14.50
CA SER A 198 10.08 -5.64 13.52
C SER A 198 11.45 -5.56 14.20
N TYR A 199 11.58 -4.70 15.21
CA TYR A 199 12.80 -4.58 16.01
C TYR A 199 13.12 -5.89 16.77
N ARG A 200 12.12 -6.48 17.47
CA ARG A 200 12.31 -7.75 18.18
C ARG A 200 12.62 -8.91 17.24
N GLU A 201 11.97 -8.96 16.08
CA GLU A 201 12.27 -9.98 15.05
C GLU A 201 13.71 -9.85 14.54
N ALA A 202 14.18 -8.63 14.27
CA ALA A 202 15.58 -8.40 13.87
C ALA A 202 16.58 -8.81 14.96
N GLN A 203 16.30 -8.52 16.24
CA GLN A 203 17.11 -9.00 17.37
C GLN A 203 17.12 -10.54 17.42
N GLY A 204 15.94 -11.17 17.30
CA GLY A 204 15.79 -12.63 17.31
C GLY A 204 16.58 -13.30 16.18
N LEU A 205 16.59 -12.72 14.99
CA LEU A 205 17.39 -13.19 13.85
C LEU A 205 18.89 -13.18 14.19
N MET A 206 19.40 -12.07 14.73
CA MET A 206 20.82 -11.96 15.10
C MET A 206 21.25 -12.87 16.25
N GLN A 207 20.33 -13.26 17.13
CA GLN A 207 20.57 -14.22 18.20
C GLN A 207 20.53 -15.66 17.69
N THR A 208 19.57 -15.98 16.84
CA THR A 208 19.37 -17.34 16.30
C THR A 208 20.40 -17.71 15.25
N TYR A 209 20.85 -16.73 14.47
CA TYR A 209 21.81 -16.91 13.38
C TYR A 209 23.06 -16.06 13.63
N PRO A 210 24.02 -16.53 14.44
CA PRO A 210 25.21 -15.75 14.84
C PRO A 210 26.11 -15.37 13.64
N ASN A 211 26.00 -16.10 12.53
CA ASN A 211 26.74 -15.85 11.31
C ASN A 211 25.94 -14.99 10.27
N LEU A 212 24.80 -14.43 10.67
CA LEU A 212 23.97 -13.59 9.82
C LEU A 212 24.79 -12.41 9.25
N LYS A 213 24.74 -12.22 7.95
CA LYS A 213 25.44 -11.17 7.23
C LYS A 213 24.53 -10.06 6.72
N ALA A 214 23.25 -10.38 6.47
CA ALA A 214 22.29 -9.36 6.06
C ALA A 214 20.87 -9.67 6.53
N ILE A 215 20.12 -8.60 6.81
CA ILE A 215 18.66 -8.60 6.97
C ILE A 215 18.08 -7.86 5.76
N ILE A 216 17.30 -8.55 4.96
CA ILE A 216 16.55 -7.97 3.84
C ILE A 216 15.17 -7.58 4.38
N ALA A 217 14.87 -6.28 4.42
CA ALA A 217 13.61 -5.77 4.92
C ALA A 217 12.89 -4.94 3.84
N PRO A 218 12.08 -5.57 2.95
CA PRO A 218 11.38 -4.87 1.87
C PRO A 218 10.13 -4.15 2.39
N THR A 219 10.25 -3.43 3.48
CA THR A 219 9.18 -2.63 4.13
C THR A 219 9.80 -1.41 4.81
N THR A 220 9.15 -0.25 4.67
CA THR A 220 9.59 1.02 5.25
C THR A 220 9.76 0.93 6.77
N VAL A 221 8.86 0.23 7.46
CA VAL A 221 8.93 0.05 8.92
C VAL A 221 10.02 -0.95 9.30
N GLY A 222 10.07 -2.08 8.60
CA GLY A 222 11.03 -3.15 8.88
C GLY A 222 12.48 -2.73 8.72
N ILE A 223 12.81 -1.99 7.64
CA ILE A 223 14.19 -1.56 7.38
C ILE A 223 14.71 -0.60 8.46
N LEU A 224 13.87 0.34 8.92
CA LEU A 224 14.24 1.26 9.99
C LEU A 224 14.43 0.51 11.32
N ALA A 225 13.52 -0.37 11.67
CA ALA A 225 13.58 -1.17 12.89
C ALA A 225 14.77 -2.13 12.90
N ALA A 226 15.05 -2.80 11.77
CA ALA A 226 16.22 -3.68 11.65
C ALA A 226 17.54 -2.90 11.76
N SER A 227 17.62 -1.71 11.15
CA SER A 227 18.79 -0.84 11.24
C SER A 227 19.06 -0.41 12.67
N GLN A 228 18.00 -0.06 13.42
CA GLN A 228 18.12 0.27 14.83
C GLN A 228 18.58 -0.94 15.66
N ALA A 229 17.98 -2.12 15.41
CA ALA A 229 18.37 -3.35 16.14
C ALA A 229 19.83 -3.75 15.90
N VAL A 230 20.33 -3.60 14.66
CA VAL A 230 21.74 -3.85 14.32
C VAL A 230 22.66 -2.84 15.03
N THR A 231 22.24 -1.57 15.09
CA THR A 231 22.99 -0.51 15.79
C THR A 231 23.08 -0.82 17.28
N ASP A 232 21.96 -1.10 17.94
CA ASP A 232 21.91 -1.35 19.38
C ASP A 232 22.64 -2.64 19.78
N ALA A 233 22.69 -3.63 18.87
CA ALA A 233 23.47 -4.85 19.06
C ALA A 233 24.98 -4.67 18.82
N GLY A 234 25.44 -3.49 18.43
CA GLY A 234 26.86 -3.21 18.10
C GLY A 234 27.36 -4.00 16.88
N LYS A 235 26.46 -4.34 15.93
CA LYS A 235 26.78 -5.18 14.76
C LYS A 235 26.92 -4.39 13.45
N ILE A 236 27.07 -3.07 13.53
CA ILE A 236 27.37 -2.24 12.35
C ILE A 236 28.65 -2.76 11.69
N GLY A 237 28.62 -2.93 10.37
CA GLY A 237 29.71 -3.50 9.59
C GLY A 237 29.84 -5.03 9.65
N GLN A 238 29.03 -5.71 10.47
CA GLN A 238 28.95 -7.17 10.55
C GLN A 238 27.65 -7.70 9.91
N VAL A 239 26.53 -7.01 10.16
CA VAL A 239 25.22 -7.31 9.60
C VAL A 239 24.74 -6.11 8.79
N ASN A 240 24.54 -6.32 7.50
CA ASN A 240 23.97 -5.31 6.60
C ASN A 240 22.44 -5.31 6.71
N VAL A 241 21.83 -4.14 6.53
CA VAL A 241 20.38 -4.03 6.39
C VAL A 241 20.08 -3.46 5.02
N THR A 242 19.32 -4.19 4.22
CA THR A 242 18.93 -3.80 2.87
C THR A 242 17.42 -3.91 2.70
N GLY A 243 16.87 -3.27 1.67
CA GLY A 243 15.43 -3.34 1.41
C GLY A 243 14.98 -2.31 0.39
N LEU A 244 13.69 -1.94 0.48
CA LEU A 244 13.04 -0.97 -0.39
C LEU A 244 12.65 0.27 0.40
#